data_1ea2c0c6505c44fe179e7764df99135d
#
_entry.id   1ea2c0c6505c44fe179e7764df99135d
#
_cell.length_a   1.000
_cell.length_b   1.000
_cell.length_c   1.000
_cell.angle_alpha   90.00
_cell.angle_beta   90.00
_cell.angle_gamma   90.00
#
_symmetry.space_group_name_H-M   'P 1'
#
loop_
_entity.id
_entity.type
_entity.pdbx_description
1 polymer ?
#
loop_
_entity_poly.entity_id
_entity_poly.type
_entity_poly.pdbx_seq_one_letter_code
_entity_poly.pdbx_strand_id
1 'polypeptide(L)'
;MGDGMKALITGASSGIGRDMARYLSNQGYDLILVARRKTRLQELKKELKTNIEIINIDISSTFNCMDLYKTVKDEDIDVLINCAGFGIYGNFNDTSLDKELDLIDTNIKAVHTLTKLFLKDFVKKDEGYILNVSSSAGFMSGPLMSSYYASKGYVLKLTEAISYELKKECSNVY
;
A
#
# COMPACT_ATOMS: atom_id res chain seq x y z
N MET A 1 -2.36 -17.52 -13.19
CA MET A 1 -3.05 -17.81 -11.98
C MET A 1 -1.99 -17.86 -10.91
N GLY A 2 -2.31 -17.42 -9.69
CA GLY A 2 -1.29 -17.07 -8.71
C GLY A 2 -0.68 -18.20 -7.89
N ASP A 3 -0.69 -19.44 -8.39
CA ASP A 3 -0.12 -20.58 -7.67
C ASP A 3 1.36 -20.35 -7.37
N GLY A 4 1.67 -20.17 -6.09
CA GLY A 4 3.01 -19.89 -5.60
C GLY A 4 3.38 -18.40 -5.52
N MET A 5 2.56 -17.46 -6.00
CA MET A 5 2.82 -16.03 -5.85
C MET A 5 2.39 -15.51 -4.48
N LYS A 6 3.13 -14.53 -3.95
CA LYS A 6 2.87 -13.92 -2.64
C LYS A 6 2.65 -12.42 -2.76
N ALA A 7 1.57 -11.93 -2.15
CA ALA A 7 1.24 -10.50 -2.13
C ALA A 7 1.23 -9.91 -0.71
N LEU A 8 1.85 -8.75 -0.53
CA LEU A 8 1.75 -7.95 0.68
C LEU A 8 0.75 -6.82 0.47
N ILE A 9 -0.25 -6.71 1.36
CA ILE A 9 -1.34 -5.73 1.25
C ILE A 9 -1.38 -4.86 2.49
N THR A 10 -1.10 -3.57 2.35
CA THR A 10 -1.32 -2.60 3.43
C THR A 10 -2.78 -2.13 3.45
N GLY A 11 -3.30 -1.79 4.64
CA GLY A 11 -4.69 -1.39 4.78
C GLY A 11 -5.71 -2.53 4.62
N ALA A 12 -5.28 -3.79 4.74
CA ALA A 12 -6.08 -4.99 4.48
C ALA A 12 -7.29 -5.18 5.44
N SER A 13 -7.42 -4.38 6.50
CA SER A 13 -8.48 -4.58 7.50
C SER A 13 -9.86 -4.03 7.09
N SER A 14 -10.01 -3.35 5.95
CA SER A 14 -11.29 -2.79 5.48
C SER A 14 -11.23 -2.33 4.02
N GLY A 15 -12.40 -2.06 3.44
CA GLY A 15 -12.55 -1.44 2.12
C GLY A 15 -11.78 -2.16 1.03
N ILE A 16 -11.18 -1.40 0.13
CA ILE A 16 -10.47 -1.89 -1.06
C ILE A 16 -9.39 -2.91 -0.70
N GLY A 17 -8.56 -2.65 0.32
CA GLY A 17 -7.49 -3.58 0.71
C GLY A 17 -8.00 -4.95 1.17
N ARG A 18 -9.13 -4.97 1.90
CA ARG A 18 -9.80 -6.22 2.30
C ARG A 18 -10.37 -6.97 1.09
N ASP A 19 -10.99 -6.25 0.18
CA ASP A 19 -11.62 -6.88 -0.98
C ASP A 19 -10.58 -7.37 -1.99
N MET A 20 -9.43 -6.67 -2.13
CA MET A 20 -8.25 -7.17 -2.85
C MET A 20 -7.68 -8.45 -2.22
N ALA A 21 -7.61 -8.52 -0.89
CA ALA A 21 -7.15 -9.74 -0.21
C ALA A 21 -8.06 -10.94 -0.53
N ARG A 22 -9.38 -10.75 -0.52
CA ARG A 22 -10.35 -11.78 -0.94
C ARG A 22 -10.15 -12.21 -2.38
N TYR A 23 -10.01 -11.23 -3.27
CA TYR A 23 -9.81 -11.49 -4.70
C TYR A 23 -8.52 -12.29 -4.93
N LEU A 24 -7.38 -11.85 -4.41
CA LEU A 24 -6.10 -12.50 -4.63
C LEU A 24 -6.04 -13.89 -3.99
N SER A 25 -6.60 -14.09 -2.80
CA SER A 25 -6.70 -15.43 -2.21
C SER A 25 -7.54 -16.38 -3.07
N ASN A 26 -8.62 -15.90 -3.71
CA ASN A 26 -9.39 -16.71 -4.65
C ASN A 26 -8.62 -17.01 -5.96
N GLN A 27 -7.59 -16.22 -6.29
CA GLN A 27 -6.69 -16.46 -7.42
C GLN A 27 -5.48 -17.34 -7.05
N GLY A 28 -5.39 -17.83 -5.80
CA GLY A 28 -4.31 -18.71 -5.34
C GLY A 28 -3.08 -18.00 -4.75
N TYR A 29 -3.11 -16.69 -4.54
CA TYR A 29 -2.00 -15.96 -3.91
C TYR A 29 -1.92 -16.22 -2.42
N ASP A 30 -0.74 -16.48 -1.90
CA ASP A 30 -0.42 -16.36 -0.49
C ASP A 30 -0.34 -14.89 -0.09
N LEU A 31 -0.81 -14.52 1.12
CA LEU A 31 -0.98 -13.12 1.47
C LEU A 31 -0.31 -12.76 2.80
N ILE A 32 0.36 -11.61 2.82
CA ILE A 32 0.77 -10.90 4.03
C ILE A 32 -0.16 -9.70 4.21
N LEU A 33 -1.02 -9.75 5.22
CA LEU A 33 -2.02 -8.73 5.51
C LEU A 33 -1.51 -7.77 6.58
N VAL A 34 -1.39 -6.50 6.23
CA VAL A 34 -0.83 -5.46 7.10
C VAL A 34 -1.90 -4.43 7.46
N ALA A 35 -2.16 -4.24 8.75
CA ALA A 35 -3.00 -3.16 9.27
C ALA A 35 -2.89 -3.02 10.81
N ARG A 36 -3.44 -1.90 11.34
CA ARG A 36 -3.50 -1.63 12.78
C ARG A 36 -4.54 -2.44 13.54
N ARG A 37 -5.60 -2.88 12.88
CA ARG A 37 -6.77 -3.56 13.51
C ARG A 37 -6.61 -5.07 13.44
N LYS A 38 -5.87 -5.65 14.40
CA LYS A 38 -5.55 -7.09 14.45
C LYS A 38 -6.78 -7.98 14.37
N THR A 39 -7.84 -7.67 15.13
CA THR A 39 -9.07 -8.47 15.15
C THR A 39 -9.69 -8.60 13.75
N ARG A 40 -9.77 -7.49 12.99
CA ARG A 40 -10.32 -7.51 11.63
C ARG A 40 -9.46 -8.31 10.65
N LEU A 41 -8.13 -8.30 10.83
CA LEU A 41 -7.24 -9.15 10.02
C LEU A 41 -7.44 -10.63 10.36
N GLN A 42 -7.63 -10.96 11.63
CA GLN A 42 -7.92 -12.33 12.05
C GLN A 42 -9.28 -12.85 11.55
N GLU A 43 -10.29 -11.98 11.51
CA GLU A 43 -11.60 -12.30 10.92
C GLU A 43 -11.45 -12.55 9.41
N LEU A 44 -10.77 -11.64 8.69
CA LEU A 44 -10.51 -11.80 7.27
C LEU A 44 -9.72 -13.08 6.97
N LYS A 45 -8.68 -13.38 7.75
CA LYS A 45 -7.89 -14.62 7.59
C LYS A 45 -8.76 -15.88 7.60
N LYS A 46 -9.84 -15.94 8.40
CA LYS A 46 -10.74 -17.08 8.46
C LYS A 46 -11.58 -17.27 7.18
N GLU A 47 -11.74 -16.21 6.40
CA GLU A 47 -12.51 -16.22 5.14
C GLU A 47 -11.66 -16.66 3.94
N LEU A 48 -10.33 -16.54 4.06
CA LEU A 48 -9.39 -16.74 2.95
C LEU A 48 -8.95 -18.21 2.85
N LYS A 49 -8.55 -18.63 1.65
CA LYS A 49 -8.30 -20.03 1.31
C LYS A 49 -6.83 -20.41 1.14
N THR A 50 -5.96 -19.41 1.09
CA THR A 50 -4.51 -19.58 0.88
C THR A 50 -3.74 -19.39 2.18
N ASN A 51 -2.41 -19.45 2.14
CA ASN A 51 -1.59 -19.16 3.32
C ASN A 51 -1.66 -17.66 3.62
N ILE A 52 -2.05 -17.32 4.86
CA ILE A 52 -2.25 -15.95 5.28
C ILE A 52 -1.38 -15.65 6.49
N GLU A 53 -0.49 -14.71 6.33
CA GLU A 53 0.25 -14.09 7.42
C GLU A 53 -0.41 -12.75 7.82
N ILE A 54 -0.35 -12.41 9.09
CA ILE A 54 -0.87 -11.15 9.62
C ILE A 54 0.27 -10.39 10.31
N ILE A 55 0.53 -9.19 9.86
CA ILE A 55 1.45 -8.26 10.52
C ILE A 55 0.64 -7.07 11.04
N ASN A 56 0.51 -7.03 12.39
CA ASN A 56 -0.21 -5.94 13.04
C ASN A 56 0.74 -4.80 13.37
N ILE A 57 0.80 -3.80 12.50
CA ILE A 57 1.70 -2.66 12.61
C ILE A 57 1.05 -1.38 12.12
N ASP A 58 1.45 -0.24 12.67
CA ASP A 58 1.06 1.09 12.20
C ASP A 58 2.12 1.65 11.25
N ILE A 59 1.79 1.72 9.98
CA ILE A 59 2.70 2.19 8.92
C ILE A 59 2.75 3.72 8.78
N SER A 60 2.07 4.50 9.62
CA SER A 60 2.26 5.96 9.66
C SER A 60 3.68 6.34 10.12
N SER A 61 4.35 5.46 10.85
CA SER A 61 5.76 5.60 11.20
C SER A 61 6.69 5.06 10.10
N THR A 62 7.61 5.90 9.62
CA THR A 62 8.66 5.47 8.68
C THR A 62 9.54 4.36 9.27
N PHE A 63 9.80 4.41 10.58
CA PHE A 63 10.52 3.34 11.29
C PHE A 63 9.76 2.00 11.16
N ASN A 64 8.45 2.01 11.39
CA ASN A 64 7.61 0.82 11.26
C ASN A 64 7.54 0.31 9.81
N CYS A 65 7.56 1.20 8.81
CA CYS A 65 7.67 0.77 7.40
C CYS A 65 8.98 0.05 7.11
N MET A 66 10.09 0.55 7.65
CA MET A 66 11.40 -0.10 7.52
C MET A 66 11.46 -1.43 8.27
N ASP A 67 10.82 -1.52 9.44
CA ASP A 67 10.74 -2.74 10.23
C ASP A 67 9.87 -3.79 9.55
N LEU A 68 8.70 -3.40 9.03
CA LEU A 68 7.86 -4.24 8.18
C LEU A 68 8.68 -4.83 7.01
N TYR A 69 9.37 -3.98 6.26
CA TYR A 69 10.20 -4.43 5.15
C TYR A 69 11.28 -5.43 5.59
N LYS A 70 12.02 -5.15 6.69
CA LYS A 70 13.03 -6.05 7.23
C LYS A 70 12.45 -7.40 7.64
N THR A 71 11.25 -7.42 8.18
CA THR A 71 10.56 -8.65 8.60
C THR A 71 10.23 -9.56 7.40
N VAL A 72 9.89 -8.96 6.25
CA VAL A 72 9.40 -9.71 5.09
C VAL A 72 10.38 -9.76 3.92
N LYS A 73 11.55 -9.15 4.00
CA LYS A 73 12.50 -9.04 2.86
C LYS A 73 13.01 -10.40 2.34
N ASP A 74 12.99 -11.42 3.18
CA ASP A 74 13.44 -12.77 2.82
C ASP A 74 12.24 -13.68 2.43
N GLU A 75 11.02 -13.10 2.42
CA GLU A 75 9.79 -13.73 1.96
C GLU A 75 9.59 -13.46 0.47
N ASP A 76 9.74 -14.35 -0.40
CA ASP A 76 9.66 -14.16 -1.87
C ASP A 76 8.35 -13.46 -2.31
N ILE A 77 8.30 -12.14 -2.07
CA ILE A 77 7.12 -11.31 -2.36
C ILE A 77 7.16 -10.92 -3.84
N ASP A 78 6.05 -11.15 -4.53
CA ASP A 78 5.87 -10.82 -5.94
C ASP A 78 5.06 -9.55 -6.15
N VAL A 79 4.15 -9.24 -5.21
CA VAL A 79 3.22 -8.11 -5.33
C VAL A 79 3.19 -7.28 -4.06
N LEU A 80 3.47 -5.99 -4.17
CA LEU A 80 3.21 -5.00 -3.13
C LEU A 80 1.94 -4.20 -3.45
N ILE A 81 0.97 -4.18 -2.53
CA ILE A 81 -0.24 -3.35 -2.64
C ILE A 81 -0.26 -2.33 -1.51
N ASN A 82 0.06 -1.08 -1.84
CA ASN A 82 -0.08 0.07 -0.96
C ASN A 82 -1.52 0.60 -1.02
N CYS A 83 -2.38 0.10 -0.13
CA CYS A 83 -3.80 0.45 -0.06
C CYS A 83 -4.19 1.17 1.23
N ALA A 84 -3.31 1.24 2.23
CA ALA A 84 -3.57 1.99 3.45
C ALA A 84 -3.70 3.48 3.14
N GLY A 85 -4.72 4.11 3.71
CA GLY A 85 -4.94 5.53 3.57
C GLY A 85 -6.31 5.95 4.11
N PHE A 86 -6.45 7.23 4.38
CA PHE A 86 -7.71 7.84 4.83
C PHE A 86 -7.80 9.29 4.39
N GLY A 87 -8.99 9.87 4.51
CA GLY A 87 -9.25 11.28 4.25
C GLY A 87 -9.72 12.01 5.50
N ILE A 88 -9.56 13.33 5.49
CA ILE A 88 -10.08 14.25 6.52
C ILE A 88 -10.99 15.23 5.80
N TYR A 89 -12.18 15.45 6.36
CA TYR A 89 -13.17 16.37 5.82
C TYR A 89 -13.28 17.60 6.71
N GLY A 90 -13.22 18.77 6.12
CA GLY A 90 -13.36 20.08 6.76
C GLY A 90 -12.60 21.17 6.02
N ASN A 91 -12.87 22.43 6.35
CA ASN A 91 -12.04 23.54 5.86
C ASN A 91 -10.60 23.34 6.36
N PHE A 92 -9.62 23.61 5.53
CA PHE A 92 -8.21 23.44 5.88
C PHE A 92 -7.80 24.24 7.11
N ASN A 93 -8.42 25.40 7.31
CA ASN A 93 -8.19 26.26 8.48
C ASN A 93 -8.77 25.66 9.79
N ASP A 94 -9.75 24.77 9.72
CA ASP A 94 -10.48 24.24 10.87
C ASP A 94 -10.07 22.80 11.23
N THR A 95 -9.39 22.11 10.33
CA THR A 95 -8.92 20.73 10.57
C THR A 95 -7.70 20.71 11.50
N SER A 96 -7.55 19.62 12.26
CA SER A 96 -6.44 19.46 13.19
C SER A 96 -5.13 19.22 12.44
N LEU A 97 -4.08 20.00 12.74
CA LEU A 97 -2.74 19.79 12.18
C LEU A 97 -2.22 18.38 12.45
N ASP A 98 -2.41 17.84 13.65
CA ASP A 98 -1.94 16.49 13.98
C ASP A 98 -2.59 15.42 13.08
N LYS A 99 -3.91 15.54 12.82
CA LYS A 99 -4.61 14.62 11.89
C LYS A 99 -4.14 14.78 10.45
N GLU A 100 -3.85 16.01 10.01
CA GLU A 100 -3.29 16.28 8.69
C GLU A 100 -1.90 15.65 8.53
N LEU A 101 -1.06 15.75 9.55
CA LEU A 101 0.26 15.10 9.56
C LEU A 101 0.15 13.58 9.57
N ASP A 102 -0.76 12.98 10.34
CA ASP A 102 -1.04 11.54 10.32
C ASP A 102 -1.50 11.07 8.93
N LEU A 103 -2.30 11.90 8.23
CA LEU A 103 -2.71 11.62 6.86
C LEU A 103 -1.50 11.62 5.91
N ILE A 104 -0.63 12.63 6.00
CA ILE A 104 0.58 12.73 5.20
C ILE A 104 1.50 11.54 5.46
N ASP A 105 1.67 11.18 6.72
CA ASP A 105 2.51 10.05 7.13
C ASP A 105 1.99 8.73 6.54
N THR A 106 0.68 8.49 6.61
CA THR A 106 0.06 7.26 6.09
C THR A 106 -0.05 7.27 4.56
N ASN A 107 -0.62 8.33 3.97
CA ASN A 107 -0.96 8.35 2.55
C ASN A 107 0.25 8.63 1.64
N ILE A 108 1.28 9.30 2.16
CA ILE A 108 2.46 9.71 1.39
C ILE A 108 3.71 8.99 1.87
N LYS A 109 4.15 9.23 3.11
CA LYS A 109 5.44 8.71 3.58
C LYS A 109 5.48 7.18 3.60
N ALA A 110 4.43 6.51 4.06
CA ALA A 110 4.36 5.06 4.06
C ALA A 110 4.40 4.50 2.64
N VAL A 111 3.58 5.02 1.73
CA VAL A 111 3.57 4.60 0.32
C VAL A 111 4.93 4.82 -0.33
N HIS A 112 5.52 6.01 -0.16
CA HIS A 112 6.84 6.32 -0.70
C HIS A 112 7.91 5.35 -0.19
N THR A 113 7.95 5.15 1.13
CA THR A 113 8.97 4.30 1.79
C THR A 113 8.87 2.86 1.33
N LEU A 114 7.67 2.26 1.39
CA LEU A 114 7.47 0.87 1.00
C LEU A 114 7.72 0.69 -0.51
N THR A 115 7.18 1.58 -1.35
CA THR A 115 7.46 1.55 -2.79
C THR A 115 8.95 1.57 -3.07
N LYS A 116 9.71 2.49 -2.44
CA LYS A 116 11.16 2.61 -2.66
C LYS A 116 11.94 1.36 -2.24
N LEU A 117 11.56 0.76 -1.12
CA LEU A 117 12.26 -0.43 -0.59
C LEU A 117 11.98 -1.67 -1.46
N PHE A 118 10.72 -1.97 -1.74
CA PHE A 118 10.34 -3.12 -2.54
C PHE A 118 10.76 -2.98 -4.01
N LEU A 119 10.64 -1.78 -4.58
CA LEU A 119 11.08 -1.53 -5.95
C LEU A 119 12.55 -1.89 -6.15
N LYS A 120 13.42 -1.58 -5.17
CA LYS A 120 14.83 -1.91 -5.24
C LYS A 120 15.08 -3.43 -5.36
N ASP A 121 14.30 -4.22 -4.64
CA ASP A 121 14.43 -5.68 -4.69
C ASP A 121 13.83 -6.24 -5.98
N PHE A 122 12.66 -5.74 -6.40
CA PHE A 122 12.02 -6.14 -7.64
C PHE A 122 12.87 -5.83 -8.87
N VAL A 123 13.49 -4.64 -8.93
CA VAL A 123 14.42 -4.30 -10.01
C VAL A 123 15.65 -5.21 -10.00
N LYS A 124 16.19 -5.57 -8.83
CA LYS A 124 17.31 -6.51 -8.72
C LYS A 124 16.93 -7.93 -9.17
N LYS A 125 15.70 -8.36 -8.90
CA LYS A 125 15.11 -9.64 -9.31
C LYS A 125 14.67 -9.60 -10.79
N ASP A 126 14.50 -8.40 -11.35
CA ASP A 126 13.85 -8.08 -12.64
C ASP A 126 12.45 -8.69 -12.76
N GLU A 127 11.73 -8.75 -11.64
CA GLU A 127 10.36 -9.27 -11.55
C GLU A 127 9.64 -8.68 -10.35
N GLY A 128 8.36 -8.34 -10.50
CA GLY A 128 7.50 -7.91 -9.41
C GLY A 128 6.46 -6.87 -9.83
N TYR A 129 5.48 -6.69 -8.96
CA TYR A 129 4.35 -5.76 -9.20
C TYR A 129 4.16 -4.84 -8.00
N ILE A 130 4.02 -3.54 -8.26
CA ILE A 130 3.68 -2.55 -7.24
C ILE A 130 2.38 -1.85 -7.61
N LEU A 131 1.35 -2.05 -6.81
CA LEU A 131 0.09 -1.33 -6.93
C LEU A 131 -0.02 -0.28 -5.83
N ASN A 132 0.10 0.98 -6.21
CA ASN A 132 -0.17 2.13 -5.34
C ASN A 132 -1.60 2.62 -5.55
N VAL A 133 -2.45 2.43 -4.56
CA VAL A 133 -3.86 2.82 -4.65
C VAL A 133 -4.00 4.34 -4.48
N SER A 134 -4.19 5.03 -5.60
CA SER A 134 -4.54 6.45 -5.63
C SER A 134 -6.07 6.65 -5.49
N SER A 135 -6.62 7.61 -6.18
CA SER A 135 -8.04 7.95 -6.22
C SER A 135 -8.31 8.84 -7.43
N SER A 136 -9.58 8.97 -7.83
CA SER A 136 -10.01 10.06 -8.71
C SER A 136 -9.63 11.45 -8.17
N ALA A 137 -9.52 11.58 -6.86
CA ALA A 137 -8.99 12.77 -6.18
C ALA A 137 -7.55 13.14 -6.57
N GLY A 138 -6.78 12.21 -7.11
CA GLY A 138 -5.41 12.48 -7.58
C GLY A 138 -5.32 13.31 -8.86
N PHE A 139 -6.42 13.48 -9.58
CA PHE A 139 -6.48 14.21 -10.86
C PHE A 139 -6.94 15.67 -10.71
N MET A 140 -7.41 16.07 -9.54
CA MET A 140 -7.98 17.39 -9.32
C MET A 140 -7.73 17.89 -7.90
N SER A 141 -7.98 19.17 -7.65
CA SER A 141 -8.05 19.73 -6.30
C SER A 141 -9.47 19.61 -5.76
N GLY A 142 -9.62 19.36 -4.44
CA GLY A 142 -10.93 19.23 -3.80
C GLY A 142 -11.04 20.06 -2.53
N PRO A 143 -11.88 21.12 -2.52
CA PRO A 143 -12.21 21.84 -1.30
C PRO A 143 -12.71 20.89 -0.22
N LEU A 144 -12.51 21.23 1.05
CA LEU A 144 -12.89 20.47 2.24
C LEU A 144 -12.16 19.13 2.44
N MET A 145 -11.29 18.74 1.50
CA MET A 145 -10.45 17.54 1.60
C MET A 145 -9.04 17.80 1.04
N SER A 146 -8.52 18.98 1.22
CA SER A 146 -7.30 19.50 0.59
C SER A 146 -6.11 18.53 0.70
N SER A 147 -5.77 18.10 1.91
CA SER A 147 -4.65 17.18 2.15
C SER A 147 -4.87 15.80 1.54
N TYR A 148 -6.11 15.30 1.52
CA TYR A 148 -6.42 14.03 0.88
C TYR A 148 -6.19 14.10 -0.63
N TYR A 149 -6.75 15.10 -1.32
CA TYR A 149 -6.56 15.29 -2.76
C TYR A 149 -5.08 15.46 -3.11
N ALA A 150 -4.37 16.30 -2.36
CA ALA A 150 -2.94 16.50 -2.52
C ALA A 150 -2.14 15.19 -2.33
N SER A 151 -2.47 14.40 -1.30
CA SER A 151 -1.82 13.12 -1.04
C SER A 151 -2.04 12.10 -2.18
N LYS A 152 -3.24 12.06 -2.75
CA LYS A 152 -3.55 11.16 -3.86
C LYS A 152 -2.94 11.63 -5.18
N GLY A 153 -2.78 12.94 -5.38
CA GLY A 153 -1.99 13.51 -6.47
C GLY A 153 -0.51 13.15 -6.37
N TYR A 154 0.05 13.19 -5.16
CA TYR A 154 1.43 12.73 -4.92
C TYR A 154 1.61 11.27 -5.34
N VAL A 155 0.75 10.37 -4.85
CA VAL A 155 0.83 8.93 -5.16
C VAL A 155 0.71 8.67 -6.66
N LEU A 156 -0.24 9.34 -7.33
CA LEU A 156 -0.43 9.23 -8.78
C LEU A 156 0.85 9.62 -9.54
N LYS A 157 1.37 10.83 -9.28
CA LYS A 157 2.53 11.36 -10.00
C LYS A 157 3.82 10.59 -9.71
N LEU A 158 4.01 10.15 -8.47
CA LEU A 158 5.13 9.29 -8.12
C LEU A 158 5.09 7.97 -8.91
N THR A 159 3.93 7.32 -8.95
CA THR A 159 3.76 6.03 -9.63
C THR A 159 3.94 6.15 -11.14
N GLU A 160 3.35 7.19 -11.76
CA GLU A 160 3.56 7.48 -13.18
C GLU A 160 5.05 7.67 -13.51
N ALA A 161 5.77 8.49 -12.72
CA ALA A 161 7.19 8.76 -12.95
C ALA A 161 8.03 7.47 -12.87
N ILE A 162 7.84 6.66 -11.81
CA ILE A 162 8.53 5.38 -11.65
C ILE A 162 8.25 4.43 -12.83
N SER A 163 6.99 4.35 -13.26
CA SER A 163 6.61 3.51 -14.40
C SER A 163 7.32 3.93 -15.71
N TYR A 164 7.53 5.25 -15.93
CA TYR A 164 8.30 5.72 -17.07
C TYR A 164 9.79 5.39 -16.97
N GLU A 165 10.38 5.48 -15.77
CA GLU A 165 11.78 5.12 -15.52
C GLU A 165 12.00 3.63 -15.82
N LEU A 166 11.15 2.75 -15.28
CA LEU A 166 11.21 1.30 -15.48
C LEU A 166 11.05 0.89 -16.96
N LYS A 167 10.11 1.51 -17.67
CA LYS A 167 9.93 1.27 -19.11
C LYS A 167 11.16 1.66 -19.91
N LYS A 168 11.82 2.76 -19.57
CA LYS A 168 13.05 3.19 -20.24
C LYS A 168 14.21 2.24 -20.02
N GLU A 169 14.25 1.59 -18.87
CA GLU A 169 15.28 0.59 -18.52
C GLU A 169 14.94 -0.82 -19.02
N CYS A 170 13.81 -0.99 -19.72
CA CYS A 170 13.29 -2.29 -20.17
C CYS A 170 13.12 -3.31 -19.04
N SER A 171 12.78 -2.85 -17.85
CA SER A 171 12.54 -3.68 -16.67
C SER A 171 11.22 -4.45 -16.78
N ASN A 172 11.19 -5.68 -16.27
CA ASN A 172 9.99 -6.51 -16.12
C ASN A 172 9.21 -6.23 -14.81
N VAL A 173 9.50 -5.12 -14.15
CA VAL A 173 8.76 -4.66 -12.95
C VAL A 173 7.61 -3.73 -13.38
N TYR A 174 6.42 -3.94 -12.80
CA TYR A 174 5.18 -3.23 -13.15
C TYR A 174 4.52 -2.56 -11.94
#